data_e2665d2b0ee965ace87c23c307acf15d
#
_entry.id   e2665d2b0ee965ace87c23c307acf15d
#
_cell.length_a   1.000
_cell.length_b   1.000
_cell.length_c   1.000
_cell.angle_alpha   90.00
_cell.angle_beta   90.00
_cell.angle_gamma   90.00
#
_symmetry.space_group_name_H-M   'P 1'
#
loop_
_entity.id
_entity.type
_entity.pdbx_description
1 polymer ?
#
loop_
_entity_poly.entity_id
_entity_poly.type
_entity_poly.pdbx_seq_one_letter_code
_entity_poly.pdbx_strand_id
1 'polypeptide(L)'
;MPRIGVMFDRDLSPEDLQAFAAAVEEAGADDLWVVEDLGWAGSISTAALALAATSRIRVGIGIAPVPLRSPALLAMELAMLARVYPGRLVAGLGHGVSEWMRQLGVEPKSKLAMLEETVLAVRGLLRGDLVTVDGREVHLDGVRLVHPPAVQPAIVTGVVRPRSLELSGRVADGTIIAEGNGPAEIQAALTHIRRGGATDEHELILFAYLHVNDDPADAAKVTGAMVEGQASWLGVPPSEVFSLIGPVAEVPGKVRSLVEAGTGTIVLRPLGPDPIPQVRAALSALGR
;
A
#
# COMPACT_ATOMS: atom_id res chain seq x y z
N MET A 1 8.65 12.46 13.10
CA MET A 1 7.20 12.14 13.11
C MET A 1 6.94 11.13 12.02
N PRO A 2 5.97 10.22 12.19
CA PRO A 2 5.60 9.28 11.13
C PRO A 2 5.03 10.02 9.92
N ARG A 3 5.10 9.43 8.76
CA ARG A 3 4.34 9.91 7.60
C ARG A 3 2.87 9.50 7.75
N ILE A 4 1.98 10.39 7.37
CA ILE A 4 0.54 10.11 7.36
C ILE A 4 0.06 10.16 5.91
N GLY A 5 -0.38 9.01 5.43
CA GLY A 5 -1.01 8.86 4.14
C GLY A 5 -2.53 8.77 4.24
N VAL A 6 -3.20 8.92 3.12
CA VAL A 6 -4.65 8.72 2.98
C VAL A 6 -4.91 7.81 1.80
N MET A 7 -5.80 6.84 1.95
CA MET A 7 -6.21 5.96 0.86
C MET A 7 -7.38 6.57 0.08
N PHE A 8 -7.26 6.58 -1.25
CA PHE A 8 -8.41 6.70 -2.14
C PHE A 8 -9.04 5.30 -2.23
N ASP A 9 -10.15 5.10 -1.52
CA ASP A 9 -10.79 3.79 -1.46
C ASP A 9 -11.33 3.40 -2.84
N ARG A 10 -11.29 2.11 -3.16
CA ARG A 10 -11.77 1.57 -4.43
C ARG A 10 -13.24 1.86 -4.71
N ASP A 11 -14.05 1.97 -3.63
CA ASP A 11 -15.49 2.20 -3.72
C ASP A 11 -15.85 3.67 -3.99
N LEU A 12 -14.86 4.59 -3.98
CA LEU A 12 -15.05 5.97 -4.42
C LEU A 12 -15.11 6.05 -5.96
N SER A 13 -15.91 6.99 -6.46
CA SER A 13 -16.03 7.21 -7.90
C SER A 13 -14.68 7.65 -8.49
N PRO A 14 -14.18 7.02 -9.56
CA PRO A 14 -12.91 7.41 -10.19
C PRO A 14 -12.87 8.88 -10.62
N GLU A 15 -14.02 9.48 -10.95
CA GLU A 15 -14.16 10.88 -11.32
C GLU A 15 -13.78 11.84 -10.20
N ASP A 16 -13.92 11.40 -8.93
CA ASP A 16 -13.61 12.21 -7.75
C ASP A 16 -12.11 12.20 -7.40
N LEU A 17 -11.30 11.33 -8.01
CA LEU A 17 -9.90 11.10 -7.65
C LEU A 17 -9.07 12.38 -7.59
N GLN A 18 -9.15 13.23 -8.63
CA GLN A 18 -8.31 14.42 -8.72
C GLN A 18 -8.67 15.45 -7.64
N ALA A 19 -9.97 15.67 -7.41
CA ALA A 19 -10.46 16.56 -6.37
C ALA A 19 -10.09 16.01 -4.96
N PHE A 20 -10.24 14.71 -4.76
CA PHE A 20 -9.84 14.04 -3.53
C PHE A 20 -8.33 14.18 -3.26
N ALA A 21 -7.49 13.90 -4.27
CA ALA A 21 -6.05 14.00 -4.16
C ALA A 21 -5.59 15.43 -3.79
N ALA A 22 -6.16 16.44 -4.44
CA ALA A 22 -5.89 17.84 -4.13
C ALA A 22 -6.32 18.19 -2.69
N ALA A 23 -7.51 17.76 -2.26
CA ALA A 23 -8.02 18.01 -0.91
C ALA A 23 -7.17 17.32 0.18
N VAL A 24 -6.66 16.12 -0.09
CA VAL A 24 -5.75 15.37 0.81
C VAL A 24 -4.40 16.09 0.92
N GLU A 25 -3.85 16.57 -0.19
CA GLU A 25 -2.61 17.36 -0.18
C GLU A 25 -2.80 18.70 0.57
N GLU A 26 -3.91 19.40 0.35
CA GLU A 26 -4.26 20.64 1.06
C GLU A 26 -4.40 20.40 2.57
N ALA A 27 -4.99 19.27 2.96
CA ALA A 27 -5.17 18.89 4.37
C ALA A 27 -3.86 18.57 5.09
N GLY A 28 -2.72 18.50 4.38
CA GLY A 28 -1.40 18.29 4.97
C GLY A 28 -0.96 16.82 5.10
N ALA A 29 -1.58 15.91 4.36
CA ALA A 29 -1.09 14.53 4.26
C ALA A 29 0.29 14.47 3.55
N ASP A 30 1.07 13.45 3.90
CA ASP A 30 2.37 13.18 3.26
C ASP A 30 2.23 12.30 2.01
N ASP A 31 1.23 11.42 2.00
CA ASP A 31 1.03 10.42 0.94
C ASP A 31 -0.44 10.29 0.55
N LEU A 32 -0.69 9.94 -0.71
CA LEU A 32 -1.95 9.37 -1.18
C LEU A 32 -1.71 7.93 -1.61
N TRP A 33 -2.58 7.00 -1.23
CA TRP A 33 -2.47 5.60 -1.61
C TRP A 33 -3.65 5.17 -2.47
N VAL A 34 -3.35 4.45 -3.55
CA VAL A 34 -4.33 3.86 -4.45
C VAL A 34 -4.21 2.35 -4.43
N VAL A 35 -5.30 1.66 -4.69
CA VAL A 35 -5.38 0.19 -4.64
C VAL A 35 -5.69 -0.39 -6.02
N GLU A 36 -5.51 -1.70 -6.18
CA GLU A 36 -5.90 -2.43 -7.39
C GLU A 36 -6.62 -3.72 -7.01
N ASP A 37 -7.92 -3.69 -7.16
CA ASP A 37 -8.80 -4.83 -6.95
C ASP A 37 -9.51 -5.19 -8.26
N LEU A 38 -9.72 -6.48 -8.50
CA LEU A 38 -10.35 -6.94 -9.75
C LEU A 38 -11.76 -6.36 -9.90
N GLY A 39 -11.99 -5.68 -11.01
CA GLY A 39 -13.28 -5.06 -11.35
C GLY A 39 -13.38 -3.56 -10.99
N TRP A 40 -12.39 -3.00 -10.25
CA TRP A 40 -12.28 -1.57 -9.96
C TRP A 40 -11.24 -0.88 -10.85
N ALA A 41 -10.94 0.39 -10.55
CA ALA A 41 -9.96 1.15 -11.30
C ALA A 41 -8.54 0.55 -11.20
N GLY A 42 -7.79 0.54 -12.30
CA GLY A 42 -6.41 0.05 -12.31
C GLY A 42 -5.44 1.00 -11.60
N SER A 43 -4.59 0.47 -10.75
CA SER A 43 -3.73 1.26 -9.85
C SER A 43 -2.76 2.20 -10.59
N ILE A 44 -2.20 1.79 -11.71
CA ILE A 44 -1.20 2.58 -12.44
C ILE A 44 -1.81 3.86 -13.04
N SER A 45 -2.98 3.74 -13.68
CA SER A 45 -3.71 4.90 -14.22
C SER A 45 -4.22 5.82 -13.11
N THR A 46 -4.71 5.23 -12.02
CA THR A 46 -5.14 5.97 -10.83
C THR A 46 -3.96 6.73 -10.20
N ALA A 47 -2.80 6.10 -10.04
CA ALA A 47 -1.59 6.76 -9.55
C ALA A 47 -1.11 7.88 -10.47
N ALA A 48 -1.19 7.70 -11.81
CA ALA A 48 -0.82 8.72 -12.78
C ALA A 48 -1.69 9.98 -12.63
N LEU A 49 -3.01 9.81 -12.52
CA LEU A 49 -3.94 10.93 -12.34
C LEU A 49 -3.77 11.63 -10.99
N ALA A 50 -3.52 10.87 -9.92
CA ALA A 50 -3.25 11.42 -8.59
C ALA A 50 -1.95 12.24 -8.55
N LEU A 51 -0.87 11.73 -9.18
CA LEU A 51 0.41 12.44 -9.32
C LEU A 51 0.24 13.74 -10.12
N ALA A 52 -0.56 13.70 -11.19
CA ALA A 52 -0.83 14.88 -12.02
C ALA A 52 -1.67 15.96 -11.29
N ALA A 53 -2.55 15.54 -10.38
CA ALA A 53 -3.42 16.43 -9.61
C ALA A 53 -2.75 17.06 -8.37
N THR A 54 -1.53 16.60 -8.01
CA THR A 54 -0.82 17.01 -6.79
C THR A 54 0.60 17.48 -7.09
N SER A 55 1.22 18.19 -6.15
CA SER A 55 2.56 18.79 -6.35
C SER A 55 3.62 18.31 -5.37
N ARG A 56 3.26 17.84 -4.19
CA ARG A 56 4.17 17.52 -3.07
C ARG A 56 4.08 16.09 -2.58
N ILE A 57 2.86 15.58 -2.41
CA ILE A 57 2.64 14.28 -1.76
C ILE A 57 3.19 13.14 -2.60
N ARG A 58 3.65 12.08 -1.93
CA ARG A 58 3.95 10.82 -2.59
C ARG A 58 2.64 10.13 -2.96
N VAL A 59 2.66 9.38 -4.05
CA VAL A 59 1.56 8.48 -4.41
C VAL A 59 2.06 7.05 -4.31
N GLY A 60 1.42 6.28 -3.45
CA GLY A 60 1.70 4.86 -3.24
C GLY A 60 0.67 3.97 -3.93
N ILE A 61 1.14 2.88 -4.50
CA ILE A 61 0.31 1.79 -5.01
C ILE A 61 0.26 0.68 -3.95
N GLY A 62 -0.90 0.35 -3.45
CA GLY A 62 -1.00 -0.63 -2.37
C GLY A 62 -2.10 -1.68 -2.57
N ILE A 63 -1.90 -2.64 -3.45
CA ILE A 63 -0.73 -3.09 -4.22
C ILE A 63 -1.11 -3.36 -5.68
N ALA A 64 -0.12 -3.34 -6.59
CA ALA A 64 -0.27 -3.94 -7.92
C ALA A 64 0.01 -5.45 -7.83
N PRO A 65 -0.95 -6.32 -8.17
CA PRO A 65 -0.75 -7.76 -8.15
C PRO A 65 0.24 -8.20 -9.24
N VAL A 66 1.36 -8.82 -8.82
CA VAL A 66 2.44 -9.21 -9.76
C VAL A 66 2.02 -10.18 -10.86
N PRO A 67 1.02 -11.10 -10.69
CA PRO A 67 0.63 -11.99 -11.77
C PRO A 67 -0.14 -11.31 -12.91
N LEU A 68 -0.65 -10.08 -12.70
CA LEU A 68 -1.48 -9.40 -13.70
C LEU A 68 -0.68 -8.76 -14.84
N ARG A 69 0.62 -8.54 -14.65
CA ARG A 69 1.48 -7.85 -15.64
C ARG A 69 2.83 -8.54 -15.80
N SER A 70 3.35 -8.57 -17.02
CA SER A 70 4.77 -8.87 -17.22
C SER A 70 5.63 -7.87 -16.42
N PRO A 71 6.70 -8.31 -15.73
CA PRO A 71 7.62 -7.41 -15.04
C PRO A 71 8.19 -6.31 -15.93
N ALA A 72 8.39 -6.60 -17.21
CA ALA A 72 8.87 -5.61 -18.19
C ALA A 72 7.85 -4.49 -18.44
N LEU A 73 6.57 -4.84 -18.65
CA LEU A 73 5.51 -3.85 -18.83
C LEU A 73 5.28 -3.04 -17.55
N LEU A 74 5.29 -3.69 -16.40
CA LEU A 74 5.17 -3.01 -15.11
C LEU A 74 6.33 -2.02 -14.91
N ALA A 75 7.57 -2.42 -15.20
CA ALA A 75 8.72 -1.52 -15.10
C ALA A 75 8.63 -0.32 -16.06
N MET A 76 8.09 -0.50 -17.29
CA MET A 76 7.86 0.61 -18.22
C MET A 76 6.86 1.63 -17.66
N GLU A 77 5.76 1.18 -17.09
CA GLU A 77 4.74 2.03 -16.47
C GLU A 77 5.30 2.78 -15.26
N LEU A 78 5.97 2.08 -14.34
CA LEU A 78 6.59 2.68 -13.16
C LEU A 78 7.72 3.66 -13.53
N ALA A 79 8.54 3.33 -14.54
CA ALA A 79 9.60 4.22 -15.02
C ALA A 79 9.03 5.52 -15.59
N MET A 80 7.94 5.46 -16.36
CA MET A 80 7.26 6.66 -16.88
C MET A 80 6.84 7.58 -15.73
N LEU A 81 6.14 7.04 -14.71
CA LEU A 81 5.68 7.82 -13.57
C LEU A 81 6.86 8.39 -12.75
N ALA A 82 7.88 7.57 -12.47
CA ALA A 82 9.04 8.01 -11.69
C ALA A 82 9.91 9.06 -12.41
N ARG A 83 9.92 9.07 -13.75
CA ARG A 83 10.62 10.09 -14.53
C ARG A 83 9.90 11.43 -14.56
N VAL A 84 8.57 11.39 -14.69
CA VAL A 84 7.74 12.61 -14.73
C VAL A 84 7.57 13.22 -13.34
N TYR A 85 7.52 12.37 -12.31
CA TYR A 85 7.31 12.76 -10.91
C TYR A 85 8.41 12.20 -10.00
N PRO A 86 9.67 12.66 -10.14
CA PRO A 86 10.81 12.08 -9.42
C PRO A 86 10.64 12.15 -7.90
N GLY A 87 10.87 11.01 -7.22
CA GLY A 87 10.78 10.88 -5.76
C GLY A 87 9.36 10.84 -5.18
N ARG A 88 8.32 10.88 -6.04
CA ARG A 88 6.93 10.93 -5.58
C ARG A 88 6.15 9.62 -5.75
N LEU A 89 6.73 8.58 -6.33
CA LEU A 89 6.08 7.28 -6.52
C LEU A 89 6.61 6.26 -5.51
N VAL A 90 5.71 5.48 -4.90
CA VAL A 90 6.00 4.26 -4.15
C VAL A 90 5.31 3.08 -4.85
N ALA A 91 6.10 2.13 -5.33
CA ALA A 91 5.60 0.98 -6.08
C ALA A 91 5.35 -0.21 -5.14
N GLY A 92 4.12 -0.37 -4.68
CA GLY A 92 3.74 -1.52 -3.87
C GLY A 92 3.32 -2.70 -4.75
N LEU A 93 3.97 -3.83 -4.54
CA LEU A 93 3.77 -5.09 -5.27
C LEU A 93 3.28 -6.19 -4.32
N GLY A 94 2.50 -7.13 -4.82
CA GLY A 94 2.01 -8.20 -3.96
C GLY A 94 1.48 -9.41 -4.72
N HIS A 95 1.08 -10.44 -3.96
CA HIS A 95 0.59 -11.69 -4.54
C HIS A 95 -0.75 -11.56 -5.27
N GLY A 96 -1.54 -10.54 -4.94
CA GLY A 96 -2.94 -10.46 -5.32
C GLY A 96 -3.82 -11.49 -4.59
N VAL A 97 -5.11 -11.40 -4.79
CA VAL A 97 -6.10 -12.32 -4.23
C VAL A 97 -6.16 -13.57 -5.11
N SER A 98 -5.99 -14.74 -4.50
CA SER A 98 -5.90 -16.03 -5.24
C SER A 98 -7.13 -16.31 -6.10
N GLU A 99 -8.32 -15.96 -5.60
CA GLU A 99 -9.57 -16.13 -6.35
C GLU A 99 -9.53 -15.35 -7.66
N TRP A 100 -9.14 -14.08 -7.62
CA TRP A 100 -9.03 -13.22 -8.81
C TRP A 100 -7.99 -13.74 -9.79
N MET A 101 -6.85 -14.22 -9.29
CA MET A 101 -5.80 -14.79 -10.16
C MET A 101 -6.30 -16.05 -10.90
N ARG A 102 -7.12 -16.88 -10.23
CA ARG A 102 -7.77 -18.05 -10.86
C ARG A 102 -8.83 -17.65 -11.89
N GLN A 103 -9.65 -16.64 -11.58
CA GLN A 103 -10.65 -16.12 -12.51
C GLN A 103 -10.03 -15.62 -13.81
N LEU A 104 -8.83 -15.04 -13.72
CA LEU A 104 -8.09 -14.50 -14.86
C LEU A 104 -7.16 -15.53 -15.53
N GLY A 105 -7.03 -16.74 -14.98
CA GLY A 105 -6.16 -17.77 -15.52
C GLY A 105 -4.65 -17.48 -15.36
N VAL A 106 -4.28 -16.62 -14.40
CA VAL A 106 -2.90 -16.18 -14.17
C VAL A 106 -2.37 -16.56 -12.78
N GLU A 107 -2.99 -17.53 -12.11
CA GLU A 107 -2.53 -17.99 -10.81
C GLU A 107 -1.14 -18.66 -10.94
N PRO A 108 -0.08 -18.13 -10.26
CA PRO A 108 1.27 -18.68 -10.37
C PRO A 108 1.37 -20.02 -9.62
N LYS A 109 2.24 -20.90 -10.08
CA LYS A 109 2.56 -22.16 -9.39
C LYS A 109 3.24 -21.92 -8.04
N SER A 110 4.04 -20.84 -7.94
CA SER A 110 4.69 -20.41 -6.72
C SER A 110 4.55 -18.90 -6.51
N LYS A 111 3.64 -18.49 -5.63
CA LYS A 111 3.42 -17.08 -5.30
C LYS A 111 4.67 -16.38 -4.78
N LEU A 112 5.49 -17.08 -3.97
CA LEU A 112 6.75 -16.53 -3.45
C LEU A 112 7.75 -16.29 -4.57
N ALA A 113 7.96 -17.29 -5.45
CA ALA A 113 8.87 -17.13 -6.59
C ALA A 113 8.39 -16.02 -7.52
N MET A 114 7.08 -15.98 -7.85
CA MET A 114 6.50 -14.93 -8.68
C MET A 114 6.76 -13.53 -8.12
N LEU A 115 6.57 -13.33 -6.82
CA LEU A 115 6.83 -12.03 -6.18
C LEU A 115 8.32 -11.68 -6.18
N GLU A 116 9.18 -12.61 -5.76
CA GLU A 116 10.63 -12.42 -5.70
C GLU A 116 11.22 -12.09 -7.06
N GLU A 117 10.95 -12.92 -8.06
CA GLU A 117 11.45 -12.77 -9.42
C GLU A 117 10.96 -11.47 -10.06
N THR A 118 9.68 -11.10 -9.83
CA THR A 118 9.12 -9.85 -10.33
C THR A 118 9.78 -8.63 -9.68
N VAL A 119 9.93 -8.62 -8.34
CA VAL A 119 10.56 -7.49 -7.63
C VAL A 119 12.00 -7.30 -8.12
N LEU A 120 12.78 -8.37 -8.24
CA LEU A 120 14.17 -8.31 -8.69
C LEU A 120 14.28 -7.84 -10.16
N ALA A 121 13.42 -8.37 -11.04
CA ALA A 121 13.38 -7.99 -12.45
C ALA A 121 13.01 -6.50 -12.63
N VAL A 122 11.93 -6.06 -11.97
CA VAL A 122 11.49 -4.65 -12.01
C VAL A 122 12.57 -3.72 -11.47
N ARG A 123 13.21 -4.06 -10.35
CA ARG A 123 14.31 -3.28 -9.76
C ARG A 123 15.49 -3.17 -10.73
N GLY A 124 15.91 -4.26 -11.38
CA GLY A 124 16.98 -4.25 -12.37
C GLY A 124 16.63 -3.36 -13.58
N LEU A 125 15.42 -3.50 -14.12
CA LEU A 125 14.96 -2.68 -15.24
C LEU A 125 14.91 -1.19 -14.88
N LEU A 126 14.41 -0.83 -13.70
CA LEU A 126 14.36 0.55 -13.24
C LEU A 126 15.77 1.15 -13.03
N ARG A 127 16.79 0.34 -12.73
CA ARG A 127 18.21 0.78 -12.73
C ARG A 127 18.79 0.98 -14.12
N GLY A 128 18.11 0.50 -15.17
CA GLY A 128 18.62 0.52 -16.55
C GLY A 128 19.50 -0.69 -16.89
N ASP A 129 19.48 -1.74 -16.07
CA ASP A 129 20.24 -2.96 -16.34
C ASP A 129 19.66 -3.70 -17.56
N LEU A 130 20.51 -4.49 -18.25
CA LEU A 130 20.07 -5.51 -19.20
C LEU A 130 19.64 -6.74 -18.38
N VAL A 131 18.35 -7.02 -18.34
CA VAL A 131 17.77 -8.04 -17.46
C VAL A 131 17.44 -9.29 -18.25
N THR A 132 18.04 -10.42 -17.85
CA THR A 132 17.70 -11.77 -18.28
C THR A 132 17.32 -12.58 -17.03
N VAL A 133 16.14 -13.16 -17.02
CA VAL A 133 15.62 -14.02 -15.95
C VAL A 133 15.09 -15.28 -16.59
N ASP A 134 15.61 -16.44 -16.19
CA ASP A 134 15.05 -17.76 -16.49
C ASP A 134 14.58 -18.37 -15.15
N GLY A 135 13.57 -17.75 -14.59
CA GLY A 135 13.02 -18.08 -13.28
C GLY A 135 11.96 -19.19 -13.34
N ARG A 136 11.38 -19.47 -12.20
CA ARG A 136 10.30 -20.43 -12.08
C ARG A 136 8.97 -19.90 -12.65
N GLU A 137 8.74 -18.62 -12.51
CA GLU A 137 7.48 -17.94 -12.88
C GLU A 137 7.72 -16.79 -13.87
N VAL A 138 8.90 -16.17 -13.84
CA VAL A 138 9.25 -15.02 -14.68
C VAL A 138 10.33 -15.39 -15.69
N HIS A 139 10.08 -15.08 -16.95
CA HIS A 139 11.04 -15.27 -18.05
C HIS A 139 11.21 -13.96 -18.80
N LEU A 140 12.45 -13.45 -18.84
CA LEU A 140 12.86 -12.28 -19.61
C LEU A 140 14.17 -12.61 -20.31
N ASP A 141 14.32 -12.18 -21.56
CA ASP A 141 15.54 -12.39 -22.34
C ASP A 141 16.07 -11.04 -22.85
N GLY A 142 17.12 -10.53 -22.19
CA GLY A 142 17.84 -9.34 -22.59
C GLY A 142 17.01 -8.06 -22.66
N VAL A 143 16.08 -7.86 -21.73
CA VAL A 143 15.22 -6.66 -21.67
C VAL A 143 15.93 -5.51 -20.97
N ARG A 144 15.85 -4.31 -21.54
CA ARG A 144 16.36 -3.07 -20.94
C ARG A 144 15.41 -1.92 -21.21
N LEU A 145 15.20 -1.05 -20.22
CA LEU A 145 14.47 0.21 -20.45
C LEU A 145 15.34 1.20 -21.23
N VAL A 146 14.76 1.83 -22.24
CA VAL A 146 15.41 2.93 -22.98
C VAL A 146 15.53 4.20 -22.13
N HIS A 147 14.54 4.40 -21.25
CA HIS A 147 14.44 5.56 -20.39
C HIS A 147 14.26 5.17 -18.92
N PRO A 148 15.28 4.62 -18.24
CA PRO A 148 15.19 4.35 -16.80
C PRO A 148 15.10 5.67 -16.02
N PRO A 149 14.43 5.70 -14.84
CA PRO A 149 14.34 6.88 -14.01
C PRO A 149 15.68 7.19 -13.33
N ALA A 150 16.05 8.48 -13.25
CA ALA A 150 17.23 8.91 -12.50
C ALA A 150 17.05 8.74 -10.98
N VAL A 151 15.81 8.95 -10.49
CA VAL A 151 15.41 8.67 -9.11
C VAL A 151 14.47 7.47 -9.15
N GLN A 152 14.94 6.35 -8.63
CA GLN A 152 14.13 5.13 -8.60
C GLN A 152 13.01 5.25 -7.56
N PRO A 153 11.79 4.77 -7.88
CA PRO A 153 10.75 4.66 -6.88
C PRO A 153 11.10 3.58 -5.86
N ALA A 154 10.73 3.79 -4.60
CA ALA A 154 10.79 2.72 -3.62
C ALA A 154 9.88 1.57 -4.05
N ILE A 155 10.40 0.33 -3.99
CA ILE A 155 9.62 -0.88 -4.24
C ILE A 155 9.29 -1.51 -2.89
N VAL A 156 8.01 -1.49 -2.52
CA VAL A 156 7.52 -2.09 -1.29
C VAL A 156 6.65 -3.30 -1.60
N THR A 157 6.48 -4.22 -0.65
CA THR A 157 5.61 -5.38 -0.88
C THR A 157 4.48 -5.47 0.13
N GLY A 158 3.24 -5.72 -0.35
CA GLY A 158 2.08 -6.00 0.50
C GLY A 158 1.97 -7.51 0.75
N VAL A 159 2.29 -7.94 1.95
CA VAL A 159 2.38 -9.36 2.33
C VAL A 159 2.04 -9.57 3.81
N VAL A 160 1.55 -10.79 4.16
CA VAL A 160 1.04 -11.08 5.51
C VAL A 160 1.58 -12.35 6.13
N ARG A 161 2.11 -13.30 5.37
CA ARG A 161 2.56 -14.60 5.90
C ARG A 161 4.06 -14.56 6.25
N PRO A 162 4.52 -15.31 7.27
CA PRO A 162 5.91 -15.30 7.73
C PRO A 162 6.96 -15.38 6.62
N ARG A 163 6.82 -16.34 5.68
CA ARG A 163 7.75 -16.50 4.56
C ARG A 163 7.72 -15.31 3.58
N SER A 164 6.54 -14.71 3.39
CA SER A 164 6.40 -13.53 2.52
C SER A 164 6.96 -12.28 3.19
N LEU A 165 6.83 -12.16 4.52
CA LEU A 165 7.45 -11.09 5.30
C LEU A 165 8.99 -11.20 5.29
N GLU A 166 9.54 -12.42 5.42
CA GLU A 166 10.98 -12.66 5.26
C GLU A 166 11.45 -12.33 3.83
N LEU A 167 10.65 -12.69 2.80
CA LEU A 167 10.93 -12.29 1.43
C LEU A 167 10.93 -10.77 1.27
N SER A 168 9.94 -10.08 1.81
CA SER A 168 9.88 -8.60 1.79
C SER A 168 11.15 -7.98 2.35
N GLY A 169 11.59 -8.44 3.54
CA GLY A 169 12.83 -7.97 4.17
C GLY A 169 14.09 -8.20 3.34
N ARG A 170 14.08 -9.19 2.43
CA ARG A 170 15.22 -9.52 1.59
C ARG A 170 15.28 -8.71 0.30
N VAL A 171 14.13 -8.42 -0.33
CA VAL A 171 14.10 -7.91 -1.71
C VAL A 171 13.47 -6.53 -1.86
N ALA A 172 12.74 -6.02 -0.85
CA ALA A 172 11.98 -4.79 -0.94
C ALA A 172 12.56 -3.67 -0.06
N ASP A 173 12.19 -2.43 -0.37
CA ASP A 173 12.57 -1.24 0.41
C ASP A 173 11.60 -1.00 1.58
N GLY A 174 10.47 -1.74 1.61
CA GLY A 174 9.47 -1.64 2.68
C GLY A 174 8.40 -2.72 2.57
N THR A 175 7.57 -2.79 3.61
CA THR A 175 6.45 -3.73 3.72
C THR A 175 5.16 -2.98 4.02
N ILE A 176 4.10 -3.29 3.27
CA ILE A 176 2.74 -2.85 3.56
C ILE A 176 2.06 -3.93 4.41
N ILE A 177 1.59 -3.54 5.57
CA ILE A 177 0.74 -4.34 6.45
C ILE A 177 -0.71 -3.88 6.25
N ALA A 178 -1.60 -4.83 6.03
CA ALA A 178 -3.02 -4.57 5.82
C ALA A 178 -3.69 -4.04 7.09
N GLU A 179 -4.90 -3.52 6.91
CA GLU A 179 -5.77 -3.01 7.98
C GLU A 179 -6.04 -4.07 9.05
N GLY A 180 -6.40 -3.62 10.22
CA GLY A 180 -6.81 -4.49 11.34
C GLY A 180 -5.66 -4.97 12.21
N ASN A 181 -4.42 -4.74 11.83
CA ASN A 181 -3.24 -5.11 12.61
C ASN A 181 -2.88 -3.99 13.61
N GLY A 182 -2.67 -4.36 14.86
CA GLY A 182 -2.27 -3.47 15.94
C GLY A 182 -0.78 -3.59 16.30
N PRO A 183 -0.35 -2.94 17.40
CA PRO A 183 1.06 -2.93 17.81
C PRO A 183 1.70 -4.30 17.96
N ALA A 184 0.99 -5.31 18.47
CA ALA A 184 1.54 -6.66 18.67
C ALA A 184 1.81 -7.36 17.33
N GLU A 185 0.89 -7.28 16.38
CA GLU A 185 1.00 -7.86 15.05
C GLU A 185 2.11 -7.17 14.24
N ILE A 186 2.26 -5.85 14.40
CA ILE A 186 3.36 -5.08 13.79
C ILE A 186 4.71 -5.58 14.28
N GLN A 187 4.89 -5.76 15.59
CA GLN A 187 6.13 -6.29 16.16
C GLN A 187 6.42 -7.73 15.71
N ALA A 188 5.38 -8.56 15.62
CA ALA A 188 5.51 -9.92 15.08
C ALA A 188 5.95 -9.90 13.61
N ALA A 189 5.34 -9.04 12.78
CA ALA A 189 5.71 -8.86 11.37
C ALA A 189 7.16 -8.38 11.22
N LEU A 190 7.59 -7.39 12.00
CA LEU A 190 8.96 -6.88 11.99
C LEU A 190 9.99 -7.96 12.33
N THR A 191 9.65 -8.90 13.22
CA THR A 191 10.54 -10.03 13.54
C THR A 191 10.83 -10.88 12.29
N HIS A 192 9.83 -11.15 11.46
CA HIS A 192 10.02 -11.89 10.22
C HIS A 192 10.73 -11.05 9.14
N ILE A 193 10.38 -9.78 9.01
CA ILE A 193 11.01 -8.86 8.06
C ILE A 193 12.52 -8.76 8.34
N ARG A 194 12.92 -8.60 9.60
CA ARG A 194 14.34 -8.58 10.02
C ARG A 194 15.06 -9.89 9.76
N ARG A 195 14.38 -11.04 9.93
CA ARG A 195 14.96 -12.37 9.54
C ARG A 195 15.25 -12.45 8.04
N GLY A 196 14.49 -11.74 7.22
CA GLY A 196 14.73 -11.59 5.79
C GLY A 196 15.98 -10.78 5.44
N GLY A 197 16.55 -10.02 6.40
CA GLY A 197 17.73 -9.19 6.20
C GLY A 197 17.42 -7.70 6.07
N ALA A 198 16.19 -7.26 6.40
CA ALA A 198 15.84 -5.86 6.37
C ALA A 198 16.71 -5.03 7.33
N THR A 199 17.12 -3.86 6.86
CA THR A 199 17.83 -2.85 7.64
C THR A 199 16.86 -1.88 8.32
N ASP A 200 17.36 -0.95 9.11
CA ASP A 200 16.54 0.09 9.76
C ASP A 200 15.93 1.09 8.76
N GLU A 201 16.40 1.09 7.49
CA GLU A 201 15.83 1.90 6.40
C GLU A 201 14.58 1.27 5.77
N HIS A 202 14.27 0.01 6.11
CA HIS A 202 13.11 -0.69 5.57
C HIS A 202 11.82 -0.06 6.08
N GLU A 203 11.05 0.58 5.18
CA GLU A 203 9.84 1.32 5.55
C GLU A 203 8.71 0.36 5.92
N LEU A 204 8.16 0.45 7.14
CA LEU A 204 6.94 -0.25 7.50
C LEU A 204 5.74 0.67 7.31
N ILE A 205 4.84 0.27 6.42
CA ILE A 205 3.64 1.00 6.03
C ILE A 205 2.43 0.23 6.55
N LEU A 206 1.60 0.86 7.35
CA LEU A 206 0.37 0.27 7.88
C LEU A 206 -0.85 0.94 7.28
N PHE A 207 -1.79 0.16 6.77
CA PHE A 207 -3.12 0.63 6.42
C PHE A 207 -4.03 0.51 7.64
N ALA A 208 -4.78 1.57 7.95
CA ALA A 208 -5.65 1.61 9.13
C ALA A 208 -7.01 2.22 8.80
N TYR A 209 -8.08 1.53 9.16
CA TYR A 209 -9.43 2.08 9.04
C TYR A 209 -9.58 3.35 9.88
N LEU A 210 -10.18 4.37 9.28
CA LEU A 210 -10.52 5.63 9.94
C LEU A 210 -12.04 5.85 9.86
N HIS A 211 -12.66 6.11 11.00
CA HIS A 211 -14.01 6.66 11.04
C HIS A 211 -14.19 7.51 12.31
N VAL A 212 -14.28 8.81 12.15
CA VAL A 212 -14.39 9.76 13.24
C VAL A 212 -15.88 9.90 13.61
N ASN A 213 -16.25 9.41 14.79
CA ASN A 213 -17.60 9.51 15.33
C ASN A 213 -17.56 9.33 16.85
N ASP A 214 -18.24 10.22 17.59
CA ASP A 214 -18.31 10.17 19.04
C ASP A 214 -19.38 9.16 19.55
N ASP A 215 -20.33 8.76 18.70
CA ASP A 215 -21.34 7.74 19.01
C ASP A 215 -20.92 6.37 18.49
N PRO A 216 -20.57 5.41 19.38
CA PRO A 216 -20.15 4.07 18.96
C PRO A 216 -21.23 3.30 18.18
N ALA A 217 -22.53 3.53 18.47
CA ALA A 217 -23.60 2.83 17.78
C ALA A 217 -23.75 3.33 16.33
N ASP A 218 -23.59 4.63 16.09
CA ASP A 218 -23.59 5.20 14.75
C ASP A 218 -22.31 4.82 13.98
N ALA A 219 -21.16 4.82 14.64
CA ALA A 219 -19.92 4.32 14.05
C ALA A 219 -20.06 2.87 13.57
N ALA A 220 -20.62 1.99 14.40
CA ALA A 220 -20.82 0.58 14.07
C ALA A 220 -21.77 0.36 12.87
N LYS A 221 -22.78 1.22 12.66
CA LYS A 221 -23.65 1.15 11.48
C LYS A 221 -22.90 1.35 10.19
N VAL A 222 -21.90 2.25 10.20
CA VAL A 222 -21.10 2.57 9.00
C VAL A 222 -19.98 1.56 8.80
N THR A 223 -19.31 1.14 9.87
CA THR A 223 -18.03 0.41 9.79
C THR A 223 -18.17 -1.09 10.07
N GLY A 224 -19.28 -1.53 10.66
CA GLY A 224 -19.43 -2.89 11.19
C GLY A 224 -19.17 -3.98 10.14
N ALA A 225 -19.77 -3.88 8.96
CA ALA A 225 -19.58 -4.88 7.91
C ALA A 225 -18.10 -4.98 7.43
N MET A 226 -17.39 -3.83 7.38
CA MET A 226 -15.98 -3.80 7.02
C MET A 226 -15.11 -4.43 8.11
N VAL A 227 -15.37 -4.10 9.37
CA VAL A 227 -14.66 -4.68 10.52
C VAL A 227 -14.89 -6.19 10.63
N GLU A 228 -16.13 -6.66 10.46
CA GLU A 228 -16.45 -8.09 10.44
C GLU A 228 -15.76 -8.84 9.30
N GLY A 229 -15.77 -8.26 8.10
CA GLY A 229 -15.05 -8.82 6.95
C GLY A 229 -13.54 -8.94 7.21
N GLN A 230 -12.94 -7.91 7.78
CA GLN A 230 -11.52 -7.90 8.13
C GLN A 230 -11.19 -8.89 9.25
N ALA A 231 -12.04 -8.97 10.27
CA ALA A 231 -11.92 -9.95 11.37
C ALA A 231 -11.93 -11.39 10.84
N SER A 232 -12.86 -11.69 9.93
CA SER A 232 -12.94 -12.99 9.25
C SER A 232 -11.67 -13.29 8.44
N TRP A 233 -11.14 -12.31 7.72
CA TRP A 233 -9.91 -12.47 6.93
C TRP A 233 -8.67 -12.69 7.81
N LEU A 234 -8.57 -11.96 8.94
CA LEU A 234 -7.50 -12.13 9.91
C LEU A 234 -7.65 -13.41 10.75
N GLY A 235 -8.87 -13.94 10.89
CA GLY A 235 -9.19 -15.08 11.76
C GLY A 235 -9.24 -14.71 13.25
N VAL A 236 -9.66 -13.48 13.57
CA VAL A 236 -9.78 -12.95 14.93
C VAL A 236 -11.20 -12.46 15.20
N PRO A 237 -11.60 -12.26 16.47
CA PRO A 237 -12.85 -11.59 16.79
C PRO A 237 -12.88 -10.13 16.29
N PRO A 238 -14.05 -9.57 15.91
CA PRO A 238 -14.15 -8.16 15.49
C PRO A 238 -13.61 -7.16 16.52
N SER A 239 -13.68 -7.46 17.81
CA SER A 239 -13.14 -6.64 18.89
C SER A 239 -11.61 -6.55 18.94
N GLU A 240 -10.91 -7.46 18.26
CA GLU A 240 -9.45 -7.49 18.15
C GLU A 240 -8.93 -6.79 16.88
N VAL A 241 -9.81 -6.38 15.97
CA VAL A 241 -9.44 -5.61 14.79
C VAL A 241 -9.01 -4.21 15.21
N PHE A 242 -7.72 -3.91 15.08
CA PHE A 242 -7.21 -2.58 15.40
C PHE A 242 -7.70 -1.55 14.36
N SER A 243 -8.20 -0.41 14.83
CA SER A 243 -8.72 0.64 13.96
C SER A 243 -8.65 2.03 14.60
N LEU A 244 -8.70 3.07 13.76
CA LEU A 244 -8.87 4.46 14.16
C LEU A 244 -10.37 4.86 14.08
N ILE A 245 -11.25 3.95 14.53
CA ILE A 245 -12.69 4.19 14.63
C ILE A 245 -13.00 4.70 16.03
N GLY A 246 -13.79 5.78 16.13
CA GLY A 246 -14.20 6.40 17.39
C GLY A 246 -13.96 7.90 17.45
N PRO A 247 -13.96 8.49 18.66
CA PRO A 247 -13.73 9.91 18.86
C PRO A 247 -12.40 10.39 18.27
N VAL A 248 -12.39 11.56 17.64
CA VAL A 248 -11.18 12.14 17.05
C VAL A 248 -10.05 12.34 18.06
N ALA A 249 -10.39 12.59 19.32
CA ALA A 249 -9.44 12.75 20.41
C ALA A 249 -8.59 11.49 20.69
N GLU A 250 -9.06 10.30 20.29
CA GLU A 250 -8.32 9.04 20.46
C GLU A 250 -7.28 8.80 19.35
N VAL A 251 -7.44 9.43 18.19
CA VAL A 251 -6.58 9.20 17.01
C VAL A 251 -5.09 9.41 17.35
N PRO A 252 -4.66 10.49 18.03
CA PRO A 252 -3.24 10.69 18.35
C PRO A 252 -2.64 9.59 19.23
N GLY A 253 -3.40 9.09 20.21
CA GLY A 253 -2.97 8.00 21.08
C GLY A 253 -2.78 6.69 20.33
N LYS A 254 -3.76 6.33 19.49
CA LYS A 254 -3.71 5.12 18.65
C LYS A 254 -2.57 5.19 17.62
N VAL A 255 -2.39 6.33 16.97
CA VAL A 255 -1.26 6.56 16.02
C VAL A 255 0.09 6.43 16.74
N ARG A 256 0.21 7.00 17.93
CA ARG A 256 1.46 6.91 18.73
C ARG A 256 1.82 5.45 19.04
N SER A 257 0.85 4.62 19.45
CA SER A 257 1.09 3.20 19.74
C SER A 257 1.59 2.42 18.52
N LEU A 258 1.09 2.74 17.32
CA LEU A 258 1.57 2.14 16.06
C LEU A 258 3.02 2.57 15.74
N VAL A 259 3.34 3.83 15.97
CA VAL A 259 4.72 4.36 15.76
C VAL A 259 5.69 3.71 16.73
N GLU A 260 5.33 3.61 18.03
CA GLU A 260 6.14 2.93 19.05
C GLU A 260 6.34 1.45 18.72
N ALA A 261 5.40 0.82 18.02
CA ALA A 261 5.54 -0.54 17.51
C ALA A 261 6.49 -0.65 16.30
N GLY A 262 6.87 0.46 15.67
CA GLY A 262 7.85 0.50 14.58
C GLY A 262 7.29 0.90 13.21
N THR A 263 6.06 1.42 13.13
CA THR A 263 5.47 1.89 11.87
C THR A 263 6.06 3.24 11.46
N GLY A 264 6.58 3.33 10.23
CA GLY A 264 7.11 4.56 9.63
C GLY A 264 6.04 5.41 8.94
N THR A 265 5.11 4.75 8.24
CA THR A 265 4.00 5.39 7.51
C THR A 265 2.67 4.75 7.92
N ILE A 266 1.70 5.58 8.29
CA ILE A 266 0.33 5.14 8.59
C ILE A 266 -0.59 5.72 7.51
N VAL A 267 -1.31 4.86 6.82
CA VAL A 267 -2.25 5.22 5.76
C VAL A 267 -3.67 5.11 6.30
N LEU A 268 -4.33 6.23 6.40
CA LEU A 268 -5.71 6.34 6.84
C LEU A 268 -6.64 5.88 5.71
N ARG A 269 -7.43 4.85 5.95
CA ARG A 269 -8.51 4.41 5.06
C ARG A 269 -9.84 4.91 5.62
N PRO A 270 -10.35 6.05 5.15
CA PRO A 270 -11.60 6.61 5.66
C PRO A 270 -12.79 5.74 5.23
N LEU A 271 -13.67 5.43 6.17
CA LEU A 271 -14.89 4.68 5.95
C LEU A 271 -16.11 5.60 6.01
N GLY A 272 -17.08 5.36 5.12
CA GLY A 272 -18.31 6.14 5.04
C GLY A 272 -18.36 7.08 3.82
N PRO A 273 -19.51 7.75 3.62
CA PRO A 273 -19.81 8.45 2.37
C PRO A 273 -19.05 9.77 2.17
N ASP A 274 -18.52 10.36 3.24
CA ASP A 274 -17.83 11.66 3.18
C ASP A 274 -16.45 11.57 3.83
N PRO A 275 -15.43 11.14 3.09
CA PRO A 275 -14.11 10.85 3.64
C PRO A 275 -13.30 12.12 4.00
N ILE A 276 -13.43 13.23 3.26
CA ILE A 276 -12.54 14.40 3.41
C ILE A 276 -12.68 15.10 4.77
N PRO A 277 -13.88 15.39 5.31
CA PRO A 277 -14.02 15.96 6.64
C PRO A 277 -13.38 15.12 7.74
N GLN A 278 -13.50 13.79 7.68
CA GLN A 278 -12.88 12.86 8.63
C GLN A 278 -11.36 12.91 8.55
N VAL A 279 -10.81 12.92 7.33
CA VAL A 279 -9.36 13.05 7.08
C VAL A 279 -8.84 14.37 7.66
N ARG A 280 -9.51 15.49 7.38
CA ARG A 280 -9.14 16.80 7.93
C ARG A 280 -9.15 16.81 9.45
N ALA A 281 -10.20 16.25 10.07
CA ALA A 281 -10.30 16.15 11.53
C ALA A 281 -9.15 15.33 12.12
N ALA A 282 -8.85 14.17 11.55
CA ALA A 282 -7.77 13.30 12.00
C ALA A 282 -6.39 13.97 11.83
N LEU A 283 -6.10 14.58 10.66
CA LEU A 283 -4.84 15.29 10.41
C LEU A 283 -4.67 16.50 11.34
N SER A 284 -5.73 17.29 11.57
CA SER A 284 -5.70 18.39 12.54
C SER A 284 -5.41 17.91 13.96
N ALA A 285 -6.02 16.78 14.40
CA ALA A 285 -5.75 16.18 15.71
C ALA A 285 -4.29 15.69 15.83
N LEU A 286 -3.65 15.32 14.72
CA LEU A 286 -2.25 14.93 14.65
C LEU A 286 -1.29 16.13 14.53
N GLY A 287 -1.80 17.37 14.52
CA GLY A 287 -0.99 18.59 14.42
C GLY A 287 -0.49 18.90 13.00
N ARG A 288 -1.26 18.51 11.99
CA ARG A 288 -0.97 18.74 10.57
C ARG A 288 -1.78 19.90 10.03
#